data_d55c9b48796324e9d58e7f9451388a1e
#
_entry.id   d55c9b48796324e9d58e7f9451388a1e
#
_cell.length_a   1.000
_cell.length_b   1.000
_cell.length_c   1.000
_cell.angle_alpha   90.00
_cell.angle_beta   90.00
_cell.angle_gamma   90.00
#
_symmetry.space_group_name_H-M   'P 1'
#
loop_
_entity.id
_entity.type
_entity.pdbx_description
1 polymer ?
#
loop_
_entity_poly.entity_id
_entity_poly.type
_entity_poly.pdbx_seq_one_letter_code
_entity_poly.pdbx_strand_id
1 'polypeptide(L)'
;MPNYLVLCVISRRELKFHDQDLYRTGVLLAWDPAPYSANLTEWFKHPDYNFFDHYKRYRKSNPNQPFYIINPKMQWQLWDILQENTAEEIQRNPPSSGLMGILLMMTFCDQTDVYEFLPSKRKTDLCHYYERFQDQACTMGAYHPLMFEKNLVKRINQGPDEEIYLKGKVTLPGFRTFECPET
;
A
#
# COMPACT_ATOMS: atom_id res chain seq x y z
N MET A 1 15.44 -1.53 -14.86
CA MET A 1 14.85 -1.49 -13.51
C MET A 1 14.05 -2.76 -13.30
N PRO A 2 13.97 -3.34 -12.12
CA PRO A 2 13.08 -4.47 -11.90
C PRO A 2 11.63 -4.04 -12.18
N ASN A 3 10.90 -4.89 -12.91
CA ASN A 3 9.57 -4.55 -13.45
C ASN A 3 8.43 -4.70 -12.43
N TYR A 4 8.72 -4.95 -11.16
CA TYR A 4 7.71 -5.12 -10.12
C TYR A 4 8.23 -4.75 -8.74
N LEU A 5 7.30 -4.25 -7.94
CA LEU A 5 7.47 -3.86 -6.57
C LEU A 5 6.68 -4.84 -5.69
N VAL A 6 7.29 -5.37 -4.65
CA VAL A 6 6.60 -6.24 -3.69
C VAL A 6 6.53 -5.53 -2.35
N LEU A 7 5.32 -5.13 -1.97
CA LEU A 7 5.03 -4.72 -0.60
C LEU A 7 4.84 -5.98 0.25
N CYS A 8 5.66 -6.16 1.27
CA CYS A 8 5.53 -7.34 2.12
C CYS A 8 5.42 -6.99 3.61
N VAL A 9 4.58 -7.73 4.29
CA VAL A 9 4.51 -7.76 5.75
C VAL A 9 5.39 -8.92 6.23
N ILE A 10 6.63 -8.62 6.60
CA ILE A 10 7.67 -9.64 6.92
C ILE A 10 7.32 -10.43 8.18
N SER A 11 6.49 -9.87 9.06
CA SER A 11 6.17 -10.46 10.36
C SER A 11 5.21 -11.66 10.31
N ARG A 12 4.49 -11.85 9.20
CA ARG A 12 3.53 -12.95 9.09
C ARG A 12 4.23 -14.25 8.70
N ARG A 13 4.30 -15.19 9.65
CA ARG A 13 4.91 -16.52 9.44
C ARG A 13 4.23 -17.33 8.35
N GLU A 14 2.93 -17.17 8.19
CA GLU A 14 2.11 -17.85 7.18
C GLU A 14 2.48 -17.45 5.74
N LEU A 15 3.07 -16.27 5.53
CA LEU A 15 3.50 -15.80 4.21
C LEU A 15 4.85 -16.38 3.77
N LYS A 16 5.55 -17.13 4.63
CA LYS A 16 6.80 -17.83 4.33
C LYS A 16 7.79 -16.97 3.54
N PHE A 17 8.02 -15.75 3.99
CA PHE A 17 8.82 -14.74 3.31
C PHE A 17 10.17 -15.27 2.76
N HIS A 18 10.82 -16.18 3.50
CA HIS A 18 12.11 -16.76 3.12
C HIS A 18 12.02 -17.85 2.04
N ASP A 19 10.84 -18.46 1.85
CA ASP A 19 10.68 -19.69 1.08
C ASP A 19 9.98 -19.46 -0.27
N GLN A 20 9.38 -18.28 -0.49
CA GLN A 20 8.64 -18.00 -1.70
C GLN A 20 9.50 -17.30 -2.76
N ASP A 21 9.46 -17.79 -3.99
CA ASP A 21 10.17 -17.21 -5.13
C ASP A 21 9.73 -15.76 -5.43
N LEU A 22 8.49 -15.42 -5.07
CA LEU A 22 7.94 -14.07 -5.22
C LEU A 22 8.84 -12.99 -4.58
N TYR A 23 9.49 -13.31 -3.45
CA TYR A 23 10.33 -12.37 -2.72
C TYR A 23 11.80 -12.41 -3.11
N ARG A 24 12.22 -13.36 -3.96
CA ARG A 24 13.64 -13.52 -4.35
C ARG A 24 14.10 -12.52 -5.39
N THR A 25 13.18 -11.92 -6.10
CA THR A 25 13.47 -10.97 -7.18
C THR A 25 12.67 -9.70 -7.00
N GLY A 26 13.11 -8.60 -7.64
CA GLY A 26 12.42 -7.32 -7.53
C GLY A 26 12.87 -6.46 -6.36
N VAL A 27 12.17 -5.37 -6.14
CA VAL A 27 12.38 -4.43 -5.04
C VAL A 27 11.43 -4.76 -3.91
N LEU A 28 11.97 -5.05 -2.74
CA LEU A 28 11.17 -5.35 -1.54
C LEU A 28 11.00 -4.08 -0.71
N LEU A 29 9.78 -3.89 -0.21
CA LEU A 29 9.45 -2.82 0.73
C LEU A 29 8.76 -3.41 1.96
N ALA A 30 9.31 -3.12 3.13
CA ALA A 30 8.67 -3.42 4.41
C ALA A 30 8.08 -2.16 5.01
N TRP A 31 6.98 -2.30 5.73
CA TRP A 31 6.37 -1.22 6.49
C TRP A 31 5.78 -1.72 7.82
N ASP A 32 5.61 -0.82 8.74
CA ASP A 32 5.02 -1.03 10.05
C ASP A 32 4.09 0.15 10.38
N PRO A 33 2.88 -0.09 10.90
CA PRO A 33 1.91 0.96 11.22
C PRO A 33 2.30 1.70 12.51
N ALA A 34 3.39 2.46 12.47
CA ALA A 34 3.81 3.28 13.60
C ALA A 34 2.70 4.25 14.03
N PRO A 35 2.63 4.63 15.31
CA PRO A 35 1.68 5.63 15.80
C PRO A 35 1.77 6.96 15.03
N TYR A 36 0.65 7.66 14.91
CA TYR A 36 0.61 9.00 14.30
C TYR A 36 1.59 9.94 14.99
N SER A 37 2.40 10.64 14.20
CA SER A 37 3.46 11.54 14.69
C SER A 37 4.53 10.87 15.57
N ALA A 38 4.71 9.56 15.46
CA ALA A 38 5.73 8.84 16.24
C ALA A 38 7.14 9.36 16.00
N ASN A 39 7.90 9.46 17.08
CA ASN A 39 9.34 9.64 16.99
C ASN A 39 9.98 8.38 16.38
N LEU A 40 10.77 8.55 15.32
CA LEU A 40 11.38 7.40 14.62
C LEU A 40 12.33 6.58 15.51
N THR A 41 12.99 7.22 16.48
CA THR A 41 13.87 6.52 17.42
C THR A 41 13.08 5.65 18.39
N GLU A 42 11.95 6.15 18.88
CA GLU A 42 11.07 5.38 19.75
C GLU A 42 10.36 4.26 18.97
N TRP A 43 9.89 4.56 17.77
CA TRP A 43 9.33 3.53 16.89
C TRP A 43 10.35 2.40 16.61
N PHE A 44 11.60 2.74 16.34
CA PHE A 44 12.64 1.71 16.12
C PHE A 44 12.85 0.80 17.34
N LYS A 45 12.74 1.37 18.55
CA LYS A 45 12.88 0.60 19.80
C LYS A 45 11.63 -0.26 20.08
N HIS A 46 10.45 0.25 19.76
CA HIS A 46 9.15 -0.33 20.10
C HIS A 46 8.21 -0.35 18.88
N PRO A 47 8.55 -1.09 17.80
CA PRO A 47 7.68 -1.21 16.65
C PRO A 47 6.47 -2.10 16.99
N ASP A 48 5.33 -1.86 16.35
CA ASP A 48 4.14 -2.73 16.49
C ASP A 48 4.45 -4.16 16.08
N TYR A 49 5.25 -4.30 15.02
CA TYR A 49 5.77 -5.59 14.56
C TYR A 49 7.28 -5.54 14.47
N ASN A 50 7.97 -6.31 15.30
CA ASN A 50 9.44 -6.37 15.27
C ASN A 50 9.94 -7.13 14.03
N PHE A 51 10.02 -6.43 12.90
CA PHE A 51 10.54 -6.98 11.65
C PHE A 51 12.02 -6.63 11.40
N PHE A 52 12.62 -5.75 12.19
CA PHE A 52 14.00 -5.28 11.97
C PHE A 52 15.03 -6.39 11.99
N ASP A 53 14.88 -7.38 12.86
CA ASP A 53 15.83 -8.50 12.90
C ASP A 53 15.67 -9.43 11.69
N HIS A 54 14.43 -9.60 11.21
CA HIS A 54 14.16 -10.33 9.95
C HIS A 54 14.75 -9.58 8.76
N TYR A 55 14.58 -8.26 8.69
CA TYR A 55 15.16 -7.40 7.68
C TYR A 55 16.68 -7.51 7.66
N LYS A 56 17.35 -7.36 8.81
CA LYS A 56 18.81 -7.45 8.91
C LYS A 56 19.35 -8.82 8.46
N ARG A 57 18.70 -9.91 8.90
CA ARG A 57 19.08 -11.28 8.47
C ARG A 57 18.92 -11.46 6.96
N TYR A 58 17.79 -11.04 6.41
CA TYR A 58 17.56 -11.14 4.97
C TYR A 58 18.57 -10.34 4.17
N ARG A 59 18.83 -9.09 4.54
CA ARG A 59 19.83 -8.23 3.90
C ARG A 59 21.24 -8.85 3.93
N LYS A 60 21.61 -9.50 5.04
CA LYS A 60 22.89 -10.18 5.17
C LYS A 60 23.02 -11.35 4.19
N SER A 61 21.94 -12.11 3.98
CA SER A 61 21.92 -13.27 3.08
C SER A 61 21.74 -12.87 1.60
N ASN A 62 21.11 -11.72 1.33
CA ASN A 62 20.78 -11.25 -0.02
C ASN A 62 21.23 -9.78 -0.21
N PRO A 63 22.56 -9.50 -0.16
CA PRO A 63 23.09 -8.14 -0.14
C PRO A 63 22.78 -7.34 -1.42
N ASN A 64 22.65 -8.03 -2.55
CA ASN A 64 22.43 -7.41 -3.86
C ASN A 64 20.94 -7.14 -4.17
N GLN A 65 20.02 -7.72 -3.39
CA GLN A 65 18.61 -7.47 -3.62
C GLN A 65 18.20 -6.14 -2.99
N PRO A 66 17.56 -5.22 -3.73
CA PRO A 66 17.02 -3.99 -3.17
C PRO A 66 15.92 -4.31 -2.16
N PHE A 67 16.11 -3.90 -0.92
CA PHE A 67 15.14 -4.07 0.15
C PHE A 67 15.16 -2.85 1.07
N TYR A 68 14.03 -2.17 1.17
CA TYR A 68 13.89 -0.90 1.90
C TYR A 68 12.81 -1.00 2.96
N ILE A 69 12.87 -0.10 3.92
CA ILE A 69 11.83 0.11 4.93
C ILE A 69 11.18 1.46 4.64
N ILE A 70 9.85 1.46 4.54
CA ILE A 70 9.09 2.68 4.33
C ILE A 70 9.15 3.52 5.62
N ASN A 71 9.47 4.81 5.46
CA ASN A 71 9.42 5.73 6.58
C ASN A 71 7.97 5.90 7.05
N PRO A 72 7.65 5.65 8.34
CA PRO A 72 6.30 5.80 8.87
C PRO A 72 5.66 7.17 8.62
N LYS A 73 6.46 8.23 8.51
CA LYS A 73 5.94 9.57 8.18
C LYS A 73 5.18 9.58 6.85
N MET A 74 5.61 8.78 5.86
CA MET A 74 4.93 8.70 4.57
C MET A 74 3.49 8.18 4.72
N GLN A 75 3.26 7.21 5.60
CA GLN A 75 1.92 6.66 5.85
C GLN A 75 0.99 7.75 6.39
N TRP A 76 1.48 8.53 7.34
CA TRP A 76 0.69 9.56 7.99
C TRP A 76 0.49 10.80 7.12
N GLN A 77 1.47 11.16 6.29
CA GLN A 77 1.26 12.17 5.24
C GLN A 77 0.17 11.74 4.25
N LEU A 78 0.12 10.45 3.91
CA LEU A 78 -0.95 9.95 3.05
C LEU A 78 -2.31 9.98 3.77
N TRP A 79 -2.36 9.68 5.07
CA TRP A 79 -3.57 9.84 5.87
C TRP A 79 -4.01 11.32 5.96
N ASP A 80 -3.07 12.25 6.13
CA ASP A 80 -3.34 13.70 6.13
C ASP A 80 -3.99 14.11 4.80
N ILE A 81 -3.48 13.62 3.67
CA ILE A 81 -4.09 13.86 2.35
C ILE A 81 -5.54 13.34 2.29
N LEU A 82 -5.81 12.15 2.82
CA LEU A 82 -7.18 11.63 2.86
C LEU A 82 -8.08 12.54 3.70
N GLN A 83 -7.62 12.98 4.88
CA GLN A 83 -8.37 13.86 5.76
C GLN A 83 -8.62 15.23 5.15
N GLU A 84 -7.65 15.82 4.46
CA GLU A 84 -7.79 17.11 3.77
C GLU A 84 -8.79 17.06 2.60
N ASN A 85 -9.01 15.88 2.04
CA ASN A 85 -9.91 15.67 0.91
C ASN A 85 -11.33 15.22 1.29
N THR A 86 -11.66 15.23 2.57
CA THR A 86 -13.01 14.93 3.09
C THR A 86 -13.40 15.88 4.20
N ALA A 87 -14.69 16.18 4.31
CA ALA A 87 -15.25 16.98 5.41
C ALA A 87 -15.51 16.14 6.68
N GLU A 88 -15.55 14.82 6.56
CA GLU A 88 -15.77 13.91 7.67
C GLU A 88 -14.47 13.65 8.43
N GLU A 89 -14.56 13.55 9.76
CA GLU A 89 -13.41 13.18 10.58
C GLU A 89 -13.10 11.69 10.39
N ILE A 90 -11.91 11.41 9.88
CA ILE A 90 -11.42 10.05 9.66
C ILE A 90 -10.71 9.57 10.92
N GLN A 91 -11.04 8.36 11.39
CA GLN A 91 -10.29 7.73 12.46
C GLN A 91 -8.80 7.58 12.06
N ARG A 92 -7.90 7.90 12.99
CA ARG A 92 -6.44 7.84 12.75
C ARG A 92 -5.93 6.40 12.69
N ASN A 93 -6.26 5.73 11.61
CA ASN A 93 -5.74 4.42 11.25
C ASN A 93 -4.82 4.53 10.04
N PRO A 94 -3.75 3.74 9.96
CA PRO A 94 -2.82 3.82 8.83
C PRO A 94 -3.53 3.47 7.51
N PRO A 95 -3.18 4.13 6.40
CA PRO A 95 -3.63 3.74 5.08
C PRO A 95 -3.25 2.31 4.74
N SER A 96 -4.01 1.69 3.83
CA SER A 96 -3.76 0.33 3.40
C SER A 96 -2.44 0.20 2.64
N SER A 97 -1.85 -1.00 2.69
CA SER A 97 -0.67 -1.32 1.86
C SER A 97 -0.98 -1.18 0.36
N GLY A 98 -2.23 -1.39 -0.04
CA GLY A 98 -2.70 -1.19 -1.40
C GLY A 98 -2.55 0.26 -1.84
N LEU A 99 -3.06 1.21 -1.06
CA LEU A 99 -2.94 2.64 -1.37
C LEU A 99 -1.48 3.10 -1.34
N MET A 100 -0.69 2.66 -0.35
CA MET A 100 0.74 2.97 -0.32
C MET A 100 1.47 2.46 -1.56
N GLY A 101 1.14 1.24 -2.02
CA GLY A 101 1.69 0.66 -3.25
C GLY A 101 1.33 1.46 -4.49
N ILE A 102 0.08 1.89 -4.61
CA ILE A 102 -0.40 2.76 -5.69
C ILE A 102 0.43 4.05 -5.73
N LEU A 103 0.56 4.74 -4.61
CA LEU A 103 1.29 6.01 -4.52
C LEU A 103 2.76 5.85 -4.91
N LEU A 104 3.40 4.78 -4.45
CA LEU A 104 4.78 4.48 -4.82
C LEU A 104 4.91 4.23 -6.33
N MET A 105 4.00 3.48 -6.95
CA MET A 105 4.03 3.25 -8.39
C MET A 105 3.79 4.55 -9.18
N MET A 106 2.89 5.42 -8.73
CA MET A 106 2.70 6.75 -9.34
C MET A 106 3.95 7.63 -9.26
N THR A 107 4.83 7.40 -8.27
CA THR A 107 6.12 8.11 -8.17
C THR A 107 7.13 7.66 -9.24
N PHE A 108 7.09 6.38 -9.63
CA PHE A 108 8.08 5.78 -10.52
C PHE A 108 7.62 5.65 -11.97
N CYS A 109 6.32 5.59 -12.22
CA CYS A 109 5.72 5.34 -13.52
C CYS A 109 5.00 6.58 -14.03
N ASP A 110 4.91 6.74 -15.36
CA ASP A 110 4.11 7.80 -15.99
C ASP A 110 2.62 7.47 -15.98
N GLN A 111 2.29 6.17 -15.92
CA GLN A 111 0.94 5.64 -15.75
C GLN A 111 0.98 4.40 -14.87
N THR A 112 -0.03 4.25 -14.03
CA THR A 112 -0.21 3.08 -13.16
C THR A 112 -1.60 2.51 -13.36
N ASP A 113 -1.68 1.26 -13.82
CA ASP A 113 -2.93 0.51 -13.90
C ASP A 113 -3.09 -0.34 -12.63
N VAL A 114 -4.21 -0.14 -11.94
CA VAL A 114 -4.53 -0.83 -10.68
C VAL A 114 -5.76 -1.69 -10.88
N TYR A 115 -5.72 -2.94 -10.41
CA TYR A 115 -6.79 -3.89 -10.58
C TYR A 115 -7.41 -4.28 -9.24
N GLU A 116 -8.76 -4.38 -9.20
CA GLU A 116 -9.57 -4.84 -8.07
C GLU A 116 -9.41 -4.00 -6.78
N PHE A 117 -8.91 -2.79 -6.88
CA PHE A 117 -8.90 -1.85 -5.76
C PHE A 117 -10.27 -1.22 -5.54
N LEU A 118 -10.99 -0.94 -6.62
CA LEU A 118 -12.38 -0.52 -6.60
C LEU A 118 -13.30 -1.72 -6.88
N PRO A 119 -14.53 -1.70 -6.35
CA PRO A 119 -15.49 -2.77 -6.60
C PRO A 119 -15.79 -2.95 -8.10
N SER A 120 -15.80 -4.19 -8.55
CA SER A 120 -16.11 -4.58 -9.93
C SER A 120 -17.27 -5.57 -9.98
N LYS A 121 -17.69 -5.96 -11.20
CA LYS A 121 -18.68 -7.02 -11.41
C LYS A 121 -18.25 -8.39 -10.88
N ARG A 122 -16.95 -8.56 -10.64
CA ARG A 122 -16.37 -9.84 -10.20
C ARG A 122 -16.89 -10.29 -8.85
N LYS A 123 -17.34 -9.40 -7.99
CA LYS A 123 -17.85 -9.66 -6.64
C LYS A 123 -17.07 -10.76 -5.92
N THR A 124 -16.20 -10.38 -5.04
CA THR A 124 -15.50 -11.31 -4.16
C THR A 124 -15.74 -10.90 -2.71
N ASP A 125 -15.98 -11.89 -1.86
CA ASP A 125 -16.11 -11.69 -0.41
C ASP A 125 -14.73 -11.81 0.29
N LEU A 126 -13.67 -12.09 -0.48
CA LEU A 126 -12.32 -12.21 0.03
C LEU A 126 -11.65 -10.84 0.04
N CYS A 127 -11.10 -10.45 1.18
CA CYS A 127 -10.36 -9.20 1.32
C CYS A 127 -8.96 -9.27 0.74
N HIS A 128 -8.32 -10.39 0.91
CA HIS A 128 -6.97 -10.63 0.43
C HIS A 128 -6.94 -11.88 -0.45
N TYR A 129 -6.15 -11.86 -1.51
CA TYR A 129 -6.03 -12.96 -2.47
C TYR A 129 -5.56 -14.29 -1.85
N TYR A 130 -4.92 -14.23 -0.69
CA TYR A 130 -4.41 -15.41 0.03
C TYR A 130 -5.39 -15.96 1.07
N GLU A 131 -6.48 -15.26 1.36
CA GLU A 131 -7.49 -15.70 2.32
C GLU A 131 -8.40 -16.77 1.72
N ARG A 132 -8.77 -17.74 2.56
CA ARG A 132 -9.70 -18.82 2.18
C ARG A 132 -11.09 -18.61 2.73
N PHE A 133 -11.26 -17.64 3.63
CA PHE A 133 -12.50 -17.37 4.35
C PHE A 133 -12.81 -15.88 4.28
N GLN A 134 -14.11 -15.60 4.29
CA GLN A 134 -14.59 -14.22 4.37
C GLN A 134 -14.20 -13.61 5.73
N ASP A 135 -13.58 -12.43 5.69
CA ASP A 135 -13.33 -11.61 6.88
C ASP A 135 -14.23 -10.37 6.84
N GLN A 136 -15.25 -10.34 7.72
CA GLN A 136 -16.17 -9.22 7.79
C GLN A 136 -15.49 -7.90 8.21
N ALA A 137 -14.42 -7.96 8.99
CA ALA A 137 -13.66 -6.78 9.40
C ALA A 137 -13.07 -6.02 8.21
N CYS A 138 -12.69 -6.73 7.17
CA CYS A 138 -12.20 -6.15 5.93
C CYS A 138 -13.25 -5.37 5.15
N THR A 139 -14.48 -5.89 5.08
CA THR A 139 -15.56 -5.24 4.30
C THR A 139 -16.03 -3.95 4.94
N MET A 140 -15.90 -3.84 6.27
CA MET A 140 -16.31 -2.67 7.04
C MET A 140 -15.23 -1.57 7.17
N GLY A 141 -14.03 -1.81 6.63
CA GLY A 141 -12.93 -0.84 6.75
C GLY A 141 -12.49 -0.59 8.20
N ALA A 142 -12.64 -1.58 9.08
CA ALA A 142 -12.45 -1.42 10.51
C ALA A 142 -11.02 -1.03 10.92
N TYR A 143 -10.03 -1.36 10.09
CA TYR A 143 -8.62 -1.06 10.38
C TYR A 143 -8.02 0.02 9.49
N HIS A 144 -8.40 0.09 8.22
CA HIS A 144 -7.91 1.10 7.27
C HIS A 144 -9.05 2.02 6.82
N PRO A 145 -8.81 3.28 6.46
CA PRO A 145 -9.82 4.20 5.94
C PRO A 145 -10.22 3.88 4.49
N LEU A 146 -10.57 2.60 4.21
CA LEU A 146 -10.74 2.05 2.86
C LEU A 146 -11.75 2.80 2.00
N MET A 147 -12.83 3.33 2.59
CA MET A 147 -13.84 4.09 1.84
C MET A 147 -13.23 5.37 1.27
N PHE A 148 -12.46 6.09 2.08
CA PHE A 148 -11.81 7.34 1.68
C PHE A 148 -10.69 7.07 0.67
N GLU A 149 -9.94 6.00 0.86
CA GLU A 149 -8.91 5.55 -0.10
C GLU A 149 -9.51 5.25 -1.47
N LYS A 150 -10.61 4.47 -1.50
CA LYS A 150 -11.32 4.12 -2.74
C LYS A 150 -11.89 5.38 -3.42
N ASN A 151 -12.45 6.29 -2.66
CA ASN A 151 -12.97 7.56 -3.19
C ASN A 151 -11.84 8.40 -3.81
N LEU A 152 -10.69 8.50 -3.13
CA LEU A 152 -9.53 9.21 -3.68
C LEU A 152 -9.07 8.59 -5.00
N VAL A 153 -8.85 7.26 -5.02
CA VAL A 153 -8.42 6.54 -6.23
C VAL A 153 -9.43 6.70 -7.37
N LYS A 154 -10.74 6.64 -7.08
CA LYS A 154 -11.77 6.88 -8.10
C LYS A 154 -11.71 8.31 -8.66
N ARG A 155 -11.49 9.31 -7.83
CA ARG A 155 -11.44 10.72 -8.24
C ARG A 155 -10.26 11.05 -9.14
N ILE A 156 -9.12 10.39 -8.93
CA ILE A 156 -7.90 10.59 -9.74
C ILE A 156 -7.80 9.62 -10.92
N ASN A 157 -8.79 8.74 -11.12
CA ASN A 157 -8.85 7.84 -12.26
C ASN A 157 -9.00 8.63 -13.57
N GLN A 158 -8.14 8.36 -14.54
CA GLN A 158 -8.20 8.91 -15.91
C GLN A 158 -8.78 7.94 -16.93
N GLY A 159 -8.95 6.68 -16.54
CA GLY A 159 -9.56 5.65 -17.38
C GLY A 159 -11.09 5.76 -17.44
N PRO A 160 -11.74 5.07 -18.39
CA PRO A 160 -13.20 5.01 -18.47
C PRO A 160 -13.81 4.34 -17.22
N ASP A 161 -14.88 4.92 -16.68
CA ASP A 161 -15.61 4.34 -15.53
C ASP A 161 -16.13 2.93 -15.81
N GLU A 162 -16.45 2.62 -17.08
CA GLU A 162 -16.88 1.28 -17.48
C GLU A 162 -15.81 0.22 -17.24
N GLU A 163 -14.51 0.55 -17.39
CA GLU A 163 -13.42 -0.38 -17.10
C GLU A 163 -13.32 -0.73 -15.62
N ILE A 164 -13.69 0.18 -14.73
CA ILE A 164 -13.74 -0.09 -13.28
C ILE A 164 -14.75 -1.22 -13.04
N TYR A 165 -15.95 -1.10 -13.58
CA TYR A 165 -16.99 -2.11 -13.37
C TYR A 165 -16.69 -3.43 -14.09
N LEU A 166 -16.31 -3.38 -15.38
CA LEU A 166 -16.14 -4.58 -16.21
C LEU A 166 -14.84 -5.34 -15.95
N LYS A 167 -13.75 -4.61 -15.66
CA LYS A 167 -12.39 -5.16 -15.54
C LYS A 167 -11.76 -4.99 -14.17
N GLY A 168 -12.42 -4.27 -13.26
CA GLY A 168 -11.83 -3.87 -11.97
C GLY A 168 -10.65 -2.92 -12.11
N LYS A 169 -10.48 -2.28 -13.28
CA LYS A 169 -9.29 -1.52 -13.63
C LYS A 169 -9.50 -0.02 -13.41
N VAL A 170 -8.56 0.62 -12.74
CA VAL A 170 -8.38 2.08 -12.73
C VAL A 170 -7.03 2.41 -13.35
N THR A 171 -6.96 3.53 -14.08
CA THR A 171 -5.75 4.05 -14.71
C THR A 171 -5.40 5.37 -14.05
N LEU A 172 -4.25 5.43 -13.41
CA LEU A 172 -3.79 6.59 -12.65
C LEU A 172 -2.58 7.22 -13.32
N PRO A 173 -2.51 8.57 -13.37
CA PRO A 173 -1.35 9.27 -13.90
C PRO A 173 -0.17 9.18 -12.93
N GLY A 174 1.04 9.12 -13.45
CA GLY A 174 2.23 9.28 -12.63
C GLY A 174 2.45 10.73 -12.21
N PHE A 175 3.07 10.95 -11.06
CA PHE A 175 3.30 12.32 -10.56
C PHE A 175 4.14 13.19 -11.51
N ARG A 176 4.98 12.59 -12.33
CA ARG A 176 5.79 13.30 -13.32
C ARG A 176 4.99 13.82 -14.51
N THR A 177 3.75 13.36 -14.68
CA THR A 177 2.88 13.81 -15.77
C THR A 177 2.00 15.00 -15.39
N PHE A 178 2.02 15.41 -14.11
CA PHE A 178 1.30 16.59 -13.67
C PHE A 178 2.13 17.87 -13.95
N GLU A 179 1.52 18.80 -14.64
CA GLU A 179 2.00 20.18 -14.70
C GLU A 179 1.42 20.90 -13.48
N CYS A 180 2.27 21.25 -12.51
CA CYS A 180 1.84 22.13 -11.43
C CYS A 180 1.72 23.56 -11.98
N PRO A 181 0.59 24.25 -11.76
CA PRO A 181 0.51 25.67 -12.11
C PRO A 181 1.61 26.42 -11.37
N GLU A 182 2.37 27.24 -12.10
CA GLU A 182 3.35 28.15 -11.49
C GLU A 182 2.62 29.05 -10.51
N THR A 183 3.02 28.99 -9.24
CA THR A 183 2.49 29.82 -8.15
C THR A 183 3.09 31.23 -8.19
#